data_f61a3c269cb9da64ce1a2a0e235e47a4
#
_entry.id   f61a3c269cb9da64ce1a2a0e235e47a4
#
_cell.length_a   1.000
_cell.length_b   1.000
_cell.length_c   1.000
_cell.angle_alpha   90.00
_cell.angle_beta   90.00
_cell.angle_gamma   90.00
#
_symmetry.space_group_name_H-M   'P 1'
#
loop_
_entity.id
_entity.type
_entity.pdbx_description
1 polymer ?
#
loop_
_entity_poly.entity_id
_entity_poly.type
_entity_poly.pdbx_seq_one_letter_code
_entity_poly.pdbx_strand_id
1 'polypeptide(L)'
;GLEYAASLRAFIAVTEYVNSQRGMLSFAEYLTGLSIGEIKALRRILHAHRGLIRDEIKSFARRKELNRVALLEEFEGAIKGYYSVLVIRVDLSYSKDSMSVIAVNDFYQHIGKLRDLITDKNGYFDALLTYAIALEHGITKGFHVHLAFVINESKYRNDYNIAKWVIEKWQ
;
A
#
# COMPACT_ATOMS: atom_id res chain seq x y z
N GLY A 1 19.52 -10.53 4.14
CA GLY A 1 19.52 -9.65 2.98
C GLY A 1 18.11 -9.31 2.57
N LEU A 2 17.88 -8.11 2.06
CA LEU A 2 16.59 -7.71 1.51
C LEU A 2 16.27 -8.58 0.28
N GLU A 3 15.20 -9.35 0.35
CA GLU A 3 14.72 -10.13 -0.79
C GLU A 3 13.81 -9.22 -1.64
N TYR A 4 14.34 -8.74 -2.76
CA TYR A 4 13.58 -7.90 -3.68
C TYR A 4 12.53 -8.73 -4.44
N ALA A 5 11.40 -8.10 -4.76
CA ALA A 5 10.40 -8.65 -5.65
C ALA A 5 11.01 -9.10 -6.99
N ALA A 6 10.45 -10.15 -7.60
CA ALA A 6 10.99 -10.72 -8.83
C ALA A 6 11.03 -9.71 -9.99
N SER A 7 10.04 -8.83 -10.07
CA SER A 7 9.98 -7.72 -11.01
C SER A 7 11.13 -6.72 -10.81
N LEU A 8 11.45 -6.39 -9.56
CA LEU A 8 12.57 -5.49 -9.24
C LEU A 8 13.92 -6.14 -9.54
N ARG A 9 14.08 -7.44 -9.25
CA ARG A 9 15.29 -8.19 -9.64
C ARG A 9 15.51 -8.20 -11.15
N ALA A 10 14.45 -8.37 -11.93
CA ALA A 10 14.53 -8.29 -13.39
C ALA A 10 14.96 -6.89 -13.86
N PHE A 11 14.40 -5.84 -13.24
CA PHE A 11 14.78 -4.46 -13.54
C PHE A 11 16.24 -4.18 -13.19
N ILE A 12 16.71 -4.61 -12.02
CA ILE A 12 18.12 -4.48 -11.61
C ILE A 12 19.04 -5.17 -12.63
N ALA A 13 18.73 -6.43 -13.01
CA ALA A 13 19.54 -7.17 -13.96
C ALA A 13 19.62 -6.50 -15.35
N VAL A 14 18.50 -5.91 -15.82
CA VAL A 14 18.47 -5.11 -17.05
C VAL A 14 19.33 -3.86 -16.91
N THR A 15 19.20 -3.16 -15.79
CA THR A 15 19.96 -1.92 -15.54
C THR A 15 21.47 -2.19 -15.44
N GLU A 16 21.88 -3.26 -14.77
CA GLU A 16 23.27 -3.69 -14.67
C GLU A 16 23.84 -4.04 -16.04
N TYR A 17 23.08 -4.80 -16.86
CA TYR A 17 23.49 -5.09 -18.23
C TYR A 17 23.66 -3.81 -19.06
N VAL A 18 22.68 -2.91 -19.07
CA VAL A 18 22.76 -1.64 -19.80
C VAL A 18 23.95 -0.83 -19.33
N ASN A 19 24.17 -0.69 -18.02
CA ASN A 19 25.30 0.05 -17.47
C ASN A 19 26.65 -0.56 -17.85
N SER A 20 26.74 -1.87 -18.02
CA SER A 20 27.97 -2.54 -18.46
C SER A 20 28.28 -2.34 -19.95
N GLN A 21 27.27 -2.03 -20.78
CA GLN A 21 27.41 -1.93 -22.24
C GLN A 21 27.45 -0.49 -22.74
N ARG A 22 26.78 0.46 -22.07
CA ARG A 22 26.56 1.82 -22.58
C ARG A 22 27.81 2.72 -22.65
N GLY A 23 28.90 2.37 -21.99
CA GLY A 23 30.10 3.20 -21.93
C GLY A 23 29.79 4.61 -21.41
N MET A 24 30.12 5.66 -22.20
CA MET A 24 29.86 7.07 -21.87
C MET A 24 28.45 7.56 -22.25
N LEU A 25 27.64 6.76 -22.96
CA LEU A 25 26.28 7.17 -23.35
C LEU A 25 25.37 7.26 -22.13
N SER A 26 24.40 8.17 -22.16
CA SER A 26 23.31 8.15 -21.20
C SER A 26 22.46 6.88 -21.37
N PHE A 27 21.68 6.53 -20.37
CA PHE A 27 20.80 5.35 -20.42
C PHE A 27 19.80 5.43 -21.60
N ALA A 28 19.24 6.62 -21.82
CA ALA A 28 18.27 6.85 -22.91
C ALA A 28 18.92 6.76 -24.29
N GLU A 29 20.08 7.37 -24.50
CA GLU A 29 20.83 7.30 -25.75
C GLU A 29 21.22 5.87 -26.10
N TYR A 30 21.71 5.09 -25.14
CA TYR A 30 22.01 3.67 -25.36
C TYR A 30 20.79 2.89 -25.77
N LEU A 31 19.63 3.06 -25.11
CA LEU A 31 18.39 2.34 -25.41
C LEU A 31 17.82 2.68 -26.80
N THR A 32 18.05 3.88 -27.31
CA THR A 32 17.61 4.28 -28.66
C THR A 32 18.48 3.70 -29.77
N GLY A 33 19.73 3.35 -29.48
CA GLY A 33 20.72 2.83 -30.43
C GLY A 33 20.98 1.32 -30.37
N LEU A 34 20.13 0.55 -29.69
CA LEU A 34 20.32 -0.88 -29.49
C LEU A 34 20.45 -1.68 -30.78
N SER A 35 21.51 -2.46 -30.92
CA SER A 35 21.68 -3.46 -31.95
C SER A 35 20.73 -4.66 -31.74
N ILE A 36 20.50 -5.44 -32.79
CA ILE A 36 19.72 -6.69 -32.71
C ILE A 36 20.30 -7.66 -31.68
N GLY A 37 21.63 -7.69 -31.53
CA GLY A 37 22.33 -8.53 -30.55
C GLY A 37 22.00 -8.14 -29.11
N GLU A 38 22.03 -6.84 -28.82
CA GLU A 38 21.71 -6.29 -27.49
C GLU A 38 20.23 -6.46 -27.15
N ILE A 39 19.34 -6.24 -28.10
CA ILE A 39 17.90 -6.53 -27.93
C ILE A 39 17.67 -8.02 -27.55
N LYS A 40 18.37 -8.93 -28.23
CA LYS A 40 18.30 -10.37 -27.91
C LYS A 40 18.87 -10.67 -26.52
N ALA A 41 19.90 -9.99 -26.09
CA ALA A 41 20.47 -10.14 -24.74
C ALA A 41 19.50 -9.65 -23.66
N LEU A 42 18.93 -8.46 -23.82
CA LEU A 42 17.91 -7.93 -22.91
C LEU A 42 16.68 -8.84 -22.81
N ARG A 43 16.21 -9.35 -23.95
CA ARG A 43 15.11 -10.33 -23.97
C ARG A 43 15.44 -11.60 -23.19
N ARG A 44 16.67 -12.11 -23.28
CA ARG A 44 17.09 -13.30 -22.50
C ARG A 44 17.07 -13.01 -21.00
N ILE A 45 17.55 -11.85 -20.58
CA ILE A 45 17.51 -11.43 -19.16
C ILE A 45 16.05 -11.39 -18.66
N LEU A 46 15.15 -10.72 -19.38
CA LEU A 46 13.73 -10.67 -19.01
C LEU A 46 13.06 -12.05 -19.02
N HIS A 47 13.38 -12.89 -20.01
CA HIS A 47 12.87 -14.26 -20.09
C HIS A 47 13.30 -15.12 -18.90
N ALA A 48 14.54 -14.97 -18.41
CA ALA A 48 15.03 -15.70 -17.24
C ALA A 48 14.22 -15.38 -15.96
N HIS A 49 13.66 -14.17 -15.86
CA HIS A 49 12.85 -13.74 -14.71
C HIS A 49 11.34 -13.99 -14.90
N ARG A 50 10.89 -14.33 -16.11
CA ARG A 50 9.45 -14.43 -16.45
C ARG A 50 8.67 -15.40 -15.55
N GLY A 51 9.26 -16.55 -15.22
CA GLY A 51 8.64 -17.54 -14.33
C GLY A 51 8.37 -16.95 -12.94
N LEU A 52 9.41 -16.42 -12.33
CA LEU A 52 9.35 -15.79 -10.99
C LEU A 52 8.36 -14.64 -10.92
N ILE A 53 8.36 -13.75 -11.94
CA ILE A 53 7.41 -12.64 -12.03
C ILE A 53 5.97 -13.15 -12.11
N ARG A 54 5.71 -14.18 -12.93
CA ARG A 54 4.37 -14.78 -13.05
C ARG A 54 3.90 -15.37 -11.73
N ASP A 55 4.78 -16.08 -11.04
CA ASP A 55 4.45 -16.71 -9.76
C ASP A 55 4.22 -15.66 -8.66
N GLU A 56 4.99 -14.58 -8.66
CA GLU A 56 4.79 -13.42 -7.80
C GLU A 56 3.41 -12.78 -8.03
N ILE A 57 3.03 -12.52 -9.30
CA ILE A 57 1.72 -11.97 -9.65
C ILE A 57 0.58 -12.89 -9.19
N LYS A 58 0.70 -14.21 -9.41
CA LYS A 58 -0.29 -15.19 -8.96
C LYS A 58 -0.41 -15.23 -7.45
N SER A 59 0.73 -15.23 -6.75
CA SER A 59 0.78 -15.22 -5.29
C SER A 59 0.16 -13.94 -4.71
N PHE A 60 0.44 -12.79 -5.34
CA PHE A 60 -0.18 -11.52 -4.95
C PHE A 60 -1.70 -11.54 -5.15
N ALA A 61 -2.18 -12.00 -6.32
CA ALA A 61 -3.61 -12.11 -6.61
C ALA A 61 -4.32 -13.04 -5.62
N ARG A 62 -3.70 -14.19 -5.30
CA ARG A 62 -4.24 -15.12 -4.31
C ARG A 62 -4.32 -14.50 -2.91
N ARG A 63 -3.26 -13.84 -2.45
CA ARG A 63 -3.26 -13.15 -1.14
C ARG A 63 -4.30 -12.05 -1.09
N LYS A 64 -4.44 -11.26 -2.16
CA LYS A 64 -5.47 -10.22 -2.27
C LYS A 64 -6.88 -10.81 -2.09
N GLU A 65 -7.17 -11.93 -2.74
CA GLU A 65 -8.48 -12.59 -2.64
C GLU A 65 -8.71 -13.16 -1.23
N LEU A 66 -7.74 -13.85 -0.65
CA LEU A 66 -7.84 -14.33 0.73
C LEU A 66 -8.08 -13.20 1.73
N ASN A 67 -7.35 -12.10 1.60
CA ASN A 67 -7.54 -10.93 2.46
C ASN A 67 -8.92 -10.30 2.26
N ARG A 68 -9.43 -10.26 1.01
CA ARG A 68 -10.78 -9.76 0.71
C ARG A 68 -11.86 -10.60 1.40
N VAL A 69 -11.77 -11.93 1.30
CA VAL A 69 -12.74 -12.85 1.92
C VAL A 69 -12.68 -12.69 3.44
N ALA A 70 -11.51 -12.78 4.04
CA ALA A 70 -11.33 -12.63 5.49
C ALA A 70 -11.88 -11.29 6.01
N LEU A 71 -11.62 -10.19 5.28
CA LEU A 71 -12.14 -8.87 5.63
C LEU A 71 -13.68 -8.83 5.59
N LEU A 72 -14.30 -9.40 4.55
CA LEU A 72 -15.76 -9.45 4.45
C LEU A 72 -16.37 -10.26 5.58
N GLU A 73 -15.84 -11.43 5.89
CA GLU A 73 -16.29 -12.28 6.99
C GLU A 73 -16.20 -11.55 8.34
N GLU A 74 -15.12 -10.83 8.58
CA GLU A 74 -14.92 -10.08 9.81
C GLU A 74 -15.90 -8.91 9.94
N PHE A 75 -16.11 -8.14 8.86
CA PHE A 75 -17.07 -7.04 8.85
C PHE A 75 -18.50 -7.54 8.97
N GLU A 76 -18.88 -8.61 8.25
CA GLU A 76 -20.19 -9.23 8.38
C GLU A 76 -20.42 -9.77 9.79
N GLY A 77 -19.42 -10.40 10.42
CA GLY A 77 -19.48 -10.87 11.78
C GLY A 77 -19.75 -9.72 12.77
N ALA A 78 -19.04 -8.61 12.62
CA ALA A 78 -19.24 -7.42 13.43
C ALA A 78 -20.66 -6.84 13.25
N ILE A 79 -21.15 -6.72 12.00
CA ILE A 79 -22.49 -6.19 11.72
C ILE A 79 -23.59 -7.10 12.25
N LYS A 80 -23.47 -8.42 12.09
CA LYS A 80 -24.46 -9.39 12.55
C LYS A 80 -24.48 -9.59 14.07
N GLY A 81 -23.32 -9.36 14.73
CA GLY A 81 -23.18 -9.56 16.18
C GLY A 81 -23.76 -8.46 17.05
N TYR A 82 -24.17 -7.32 16.48
CA TYR A 82 -24.64 -6.16 17.22
C TYR A 82 -25.96 -5.66 16.66
N TYR A 83 -26.82 -5.14 17.56
CA TYR A 83 -28.14 -4.60 17.18
C TYR A 83 -28.04 -3.38 16.25
N SER A 84 -27.08 -2.51 16.50
CA SER A 84 -26.82 -1.32 15.67
C SER A 84 -25.33 -0.99 15.66
N VAL A 85 -24.80 -0.68 14.47
CA VAL A 85 -23.41 -0.34 14.26
C VAL A 85 -23.27 0.86 13.31
N LEU A 86 -22.22 1.64 13.49
CA LEU A 86 -21.79 2.64 12.55
C LEU A 86 -20.63 2.09 11.72
N VAL A 87 -20.75 2.14 10.41
CA VAL A 87 -19.67 1.82 9.47
C VAL A 87 -19.10 3.14 8.93
N ILE A 88 -17.88 3.44 9.27
CA ILE A 88 -17.24 4.72 8.98
C ILE A 88 -16.03 4.49 8.08
N ARG A 89 -15.92 5.30 7.02
CA ARG A 89 -14.71 5.36 6.18
C ARG A 89 -14.10 6.75 6.28
N VAL A 90 -12.80 6.78 6.50
CA VAL A 90 -12.00 8.01 6.53
C VAL A 90 -10.82 7.86 5.58
N ASP A 91 -10.63 8.82 4.71
CA ASP A 91 -9.48 8.91 3.82
C ASP A 91 -8.49 9.92 4.42
N LEU A 92 -7.35 9.42 4.90
CA LEU A 92 -6.31 10.19 5.56
C LEU A 92 -5.19 10.51 4.57
N SER A 93 -4.86 11.77 4.42
CA SER A 93 -3.82 12.24 3.50
C SER A 93 -3.07 13.42 4.08
N TYR A 94 -2.00 13.83 3.45
CA TYR A 94 -1.25 15.02 3.80
C TYR A 94 -1.72 16.24 3.00
N SER A 95 -1.47 17.43 3.53
CA SER A 95 -1.69 18.66 2.79
C SER A 95 -0.80 18.71 1.54
N LYS A 96 -1.19 19.49 0.52
CA LYS A 96 -0.40 19.64 -0.70
C LYS A 96 1.03 20.10 -0.43
N ASP A 97 1.20 20.98 0.57
CA ASP A 97 2.51 21.52 0.94
C ASP A 97 3.39 20.49 1.64
N SER A 98 2.79 19.62 2.44
CA SER A 98 3.51 18.57 3.18
C SER A 98 3.78 17.33 2.35
N MET A 99 2.95 17.03 1.34
CA MET A 99 2.99 15.80 0.55
C MET A 99 4.35 15.54 -0.11
N SER A 100 5.04 16.60 -0.55
CA SER A 100 6.33 16.50 -1.25
C SER A 100 7.51 16.24 -0.33
N VAL A 101 7.36 16.46 0.97
CA VAL A 101 8.45 16.33 1.97
C VAL A 101 8.29 15.11 2.87
N ILE A 102 7.12 14.47 2.87
CA ILE A 102 6.88 13.25 3.65
C ILE A 102 7.67 12.08 3.07
N ALA A 103 8.66 11.60 3.81
CA ALA A 103 9.38 10.38 3.46
C ALA A 103 8.57 9.12 3.82
N VAL A 104 8.94 8.00 3.20
CA VAL A 104 8.34 6.68 3.48
C VAL A 104 8.38 6.34 4.98
N ASN A 105 9.48 6.65 5.66
CA ASN A 105 9.64 6.36 7.09
C ASN A 105 8.68 7.19 7.95
N ASP A 106 8.47 8.47 7.62
CA ASP A 106 7.53 9.34 8.33
C ASP A 106 6.10 8.80 8.20
N PHE A 107 5.74 8.40 6.97
CA PHE A 107 4.45 7.77 6.71
C PHE A 107 4.22 6.53 7.58
N TYR A 108 5.21 5.62 7.65
CA TYR A 108 5.09 4.42 8.49
C TYR A 108 5.07 4.73 9.99
N GLN A 109 5.72 5.80 10.46
CA GLN A 109 5.60 6.26 11.85
C GLN A 109 4.18 6.75 12.15
N HIS A 110 3.55 7.51 11.24
CA HIS A 110 2.15 7.95 11.40
C HIS A 110 1.18 6.76 11.39
N ILE A 111 1.41 5.76 10.54
CA ILE A 111 0.66 4.50 10.58
C ILE A 111 0.83 3.80 11.94
N GLY A 112 2.04 3.77 12.47
CA GLY A 112 2.32 3.24 13.82
C GLY A 112 1.45 3.91 14.88
N LYS A 113 1.47 5.24 14.96
CA LYS A 113 0.64 6.02 15.91
C LYS A 113 -0.87 5.74 15.75
N LEU A 114 -1.37 5.64 14.49
CA LEU A 114 -2.76 5.29 14.24
C LEU A 114 -3.08 3.88 14.77
N ARG A 115 -2.20 2.93 14.55
CA ARG A 115 -2.36 1.54 15.05
C ARG A 115 -2.35 1.49 16.58
N ASP A 116 -1.49 2.26 17.23
CA ASP A 116 -1.44 2.36 18.68
C ASP A 116 -2.76 2.91 19.23
N LEU A 117 -3.31 3.99 18.64
CA LEU A 117 -4.63 4.53 19.03
C LEU A 117 -5.75 3.48 18.93
N ILE A 118 -5.71 2.66 17.86
CA ILE A 118 -6.69 1.56 17.63
C ILE A 118 -6.48 0.43 18.64
N THR A 119 -5.25 -0.01 18.86
CA THR A 119 -4.90 -1.14 19.72
C THR A 119 -5.16 -0.83 21.18
N ASP A 120 -4.84 0.40 21.60
CA ASP A 120 -5.05 0.88 22.97
C ASP A 120 -6.50 1.27 23.24
N LYS A 121 -7.37 1.17 22.22
CA LYS A 121 -8.78 1.58 22.30
C LYS A 121 -8.98 3.01 22.80
N ASN A 122 -8.12 3.92 22.36
CA ASN A 122 -8.19 5.31 22.75
C ASN A 122 -9.37 6.04 22.09
N GLY A 123 -9.99 6.96 22.85
CA GLY A 123 -11.08 7.80 22.39
C GLY A 123 -12.25 6.97 21.85
N TYR A 124 -12.71 7.28 20.64
CA TYR A 124 -13.83 6.58 20.01
C TYR A 124 -13.53 5.12 19.64
N PHE A 125 -12.26 4.72 19.61
CA PHE A 125 -11.90 3.32 19.35
C PHE A 125 -12.17 2.38 20.55
N ASP A 126 -12.60 2.88 21.70
CA ASP A 126 -13.08 2.03 22.82
C ASP A 126 -14.35 1.24 22.46
N ALA A 127 -15.11 1.70 21.46
CA ALA A 127 -16.28 1.04 20.92
C ALA A 127 -16.03 0.30 19.60
N LEU A 128 -14.76 0.19 19.18
CA LEU A 128 -14.35 -0.44 17.92
C LEU A 128 -14.66 -1.94 17.95
N LEU A 129 -15.29 -2.43 16.89
CA LEU A 129 -15.58 -3.83 16.66
C LEU A 129 -14.59 -4.47 15.68
N THR A 130 -14.36 -3.82 14.55
CA THR A 130 -13.38 -4.23 13.55
C THR A 130 -12.92 -3.04 12.70
N TYR A 131 -11.81 -3.21 12.00
CA TYR A 131 -11.27 -2.18 11.11
C TYR A 131 -10.44 -2.77 9.97
N ALA A 132 -10.28 -1.97 8.92
CA ALA A 132 -9.39 -2.25 7.80
C ALA A 132 -8.57 -1.01 7.44
N ILE A 133 -7.30 -1.21 7.15
CA ILE A 133 -6.39 -0.16 6.69
C ILE A 133 -5.83 -0.55 5.33
N ALA A 134 -6.02 0.31 4.32
CA ALA A 134 -5.34 0.21 3.04
C ALA A 134 -4.37 1.38 2.88
N LEU A 135 -3.11 1.06 2.58
CA LEU A 135 -2.05 2.04 2.36
C LEU A 135 -1.85 2.22 0.86
N GLU A 136 -1.86 3.46 0.40
CA GLU A 136 -1.67 3.78 -1.00
C GLU A 136 -0.65 4.90 -1.19
N HIS A 137 -0.01 4.90 -2.37
CA HIS A 137 0.83 5.97 -2.84
C HIS A 137 0.43 6.32 -4.28
N GLY A 138 -0.07 7.53 -4.47
CA GLY A 138 -0.49 8.05 -5.78
C GLY A 138 0.40 9.20 -6.25
N ILE A 139 0.53 9.34 -7.57
CA ILE A 139 1.33 10.42 -8.18
C ILE A 139 0.83 11.80 -7.75
N THR A 140 -0.49 11.97 -7.63
CA THR A 140 -1.13 13.25 -7.32
C THR A 140 -1.44 13.46 -5.84
N LYS A 141 -1.59 12.37 -5.06
CA LYS A 141 -1.98 12.43 -3.64
C LYS A 141 -0.87 12.04 -2.68
N GLY A 142 0.30 11.57 -3.21
CA GLY A 142 1.37 11.05 -2.36
C GLY A 142 0.90 9.86 -1.52
N PHE A 143 1.48 9.72 -0.34
CA PHE A 143 1.07 8.70 0.64
C PHE A 143 -0.28 9.04 1.25
N HIS A 144 -1.19 8.07 1.25
CA HIS A 144 -2.50 8.20 1.88
C HIS A 144 -3.02 6.86 2.39
N VAL A 145 -4.01 6.94 3.27
CA VAL A 145 -4.58 5.79 3.97
C VAL A 145 -6.09 5.81 3.81
N HIS A 146 -6.65 4.68 3.44
CA HIS A 146 -8.08 4.42 3.57
C HIS A 146 -8.29 3.61 4.83
N LEU A 147 -8.94 4.20 5.84
CA LEU A 147 -9.35 3.54 7.07
C LEU A 147 -10.85 3.31 7.02
N ALA A 148 -11.28 2.04 7.09
CA ALA A 148 -12.67 1.67 7.30
C ALA A 148 -12.80 0.98 8.65
N PHE A 149 -13.83 1.30 9.43
CA PHE A 149 -14.02 0.70 10.74
C PHE A 149 -15.48 0.64 11.14
N VAL A 150 -15.81 -0.31 12.01
CA VAL A 150 -17.15 -0.55 12.55
C VAL A 150 -17.13 -0.27 14.04
N ILE A 151 -18.05 0.57 14.48
CA ILE A 151 -18.21 0.96 15.89
C ILE A 151 -19.59 0.54 16.38
N ASN A 152 -19.68 0.11 17.65
CA ASN A 152 -20.95 -0.12 18.33
C ASN A 152 -21.68 1.21 18.53
N GLU A 153 -22.81 1.40 17.83
CA GLU A 153 -23.62 2.62 17.87
C GLU A 153 -24.23 2.89 19.26
N SER A 154 -24.38 1.87 20.11
CA SER A 154 -24.91 2.07 21.47
C SER A 154 -24.05 3.03 22.31
N LYS A 155 -22.75 3.14 22.01
CA LYS A 155 -21.85 4.09 22.70
C LYS A 155 -21.78 5.46 22.03
N TYR A 156 -21.75 5.47 20.69
CA TYR A 156 -21.54 6.69 19.92
C TYR A 156 -22.46 6.71 18.70
N ARG A 157 -23.17 7.82 18.50
CA ARG A 157 -24.20 7.94 17.45
C ARG A 157 -23.85 8.95 16.34
N ASN A 158 -22.71 9.64 16.47
CA ASN A 158 -22.34 10.70 15.53
C ASN A 158 -21.11 10.31 14.76
N ASP A 159 -21.29 9.76 13.56
CA ASP A 159 -20.25 9.33 12.63
C ASP A 159 -19.32 10.49 12.20
N TYR A 160 -19.90 11.68 11.99
CA TYR A 160 -19.14 12.87 11.63
C TYR A 160 -18.11 13.26 12.70
N ASN A 161 -18.51 13.29 13.98
CA ASN A 161 -17.61 13.63 15.07
C ASN A 161 -16.50 12.59 15.24
N ILE A 162 -16.82 11.31 15.02
CA ILE A 162 -15.85 10.21 15.06
C ILE A 162 -14.84 10.37 13.93
N ALA A 163 -15.31 10.56 12.69
CA ALA A 163 -14.46 10.76 11.54
C ALA A 163 -13.55 12.00 11.70
N LYS A 164 -14.09 13.10 12.15
CA LYS A 164 -13.35 14.34 12.44
C LYS A 164 -12.25 14.11 13.48
N TRP A 165 -12.56 13.43 14.57
CA TRP A 165 -11.59 13.09 15.61
C TRP A 165 -10.44 12.22 15.06
N VAL A 166 -10.74 11.23 14.22
CA VAL A 166 -9.70 10.40 13.58
C VAL A 166 -8.78 11.26 12.70
N ILE A 167 -9.36 12.19 11.91
CA ILE A 167 -8.58 13.11 11.07
C ILE A 167 -7.67 14.00 11.93
N GLU A 168 -8.17 14.53 13.05
CA GLU A 168 -7.38 15.37 13.96
C GLU A 168 -6.23 14.62 14.64
N LYS A 169 -6.35 13.29 14.78
CA LYS A 169 -5.28 12.44 15.37
C LYS A 169 -4.27 11.95 14.35
N TRP A 170 -4.56 12.09 13.06
CA TRP A 170 -3.68 11.64 12.00
C TRP A 170 -2.42 12.51 11.83
N GLN A 171 -2.44 13.77 12.22
CA GLN A 171 -1.35 14.74 12.04
C GLN A 171 -0.46 14.88 13.26
#